data_644c606179931a4976d00222fa55b059
#
_entry.id   644c606179931a4976d00222fa55b059
#
_cell.length_a   1.000
_cell.length_b   1.000
_cell.length_c   1.000
_cell.angle_alpha   90.00
_cell.angle_beta   90.00
_cell.angle_gamma   90.00
#
_symmetry.space_group_name_H-M   'P 1'
#
loop_
_entity.id
_entity.type
_entity.pdbx_description
1 polymer ?
#
loop_
_entity_poly.entity_id
_entity_poly.type
_entity_poly.pdbx_seq_one_letter_code
_entity_poly.pdbx_strand_id
1 'polypeptide(L)'
;MKIKISVKISTEASKIIMKSLEVDNVDLPRDMQINLHSDKESLTLEVEMPIKDPRDVLTLRNTIDEILQHINAIEKTLKEVGKSSS
;
A
#
# COMPACT_ATOMS: atom_id res chain seq x y z
N MET A 1 -12.84 14.63 12.83
CA MET A 1 -12.08 13.46 13.27
C MET A 1 -11.17 12.97 12.16
N LYS A 2 -9.96 12.60 12.50
CA LYS A 2 -8.99 12.13 11.53
C LYS A 2 -8.52 10.73 11.94
N ILE A 3 -8.46 9.81 10.99
CA ILE A 3 -7.99 8.45 11.25
C ILE A 3 -6.68 8.23 10.51
N LYS A 4 -5.72 7.64 11.21
CA LYS A 4 -4.45 7.22 10.62
C LYS A 4 -4.28 5.72 10.85
N ILE A 5 -3.99 5.01 9.77
CA ILE A 5 -3.77 3.56 9.82
C ILE A 5 -2.37 3.27 9.31
N SER A 6 -1.64 2.44 10.05
CA SER A 6 -0.32 1.99 9.66
C SER A 6 -0.34 0.48 9.48
N VAL A 7 0.15 0.01 8.35
CA VAL A 7 0.26 -1.42 8.07
C VAL A 7 1.71 -1.72 7.73
N LYS A 8 2.29 -2.68 8.44
CA LYS A 8 3.65 -3.11 8.18
C LYS A 8 3.63 -4.46 7.50
N ILE A 9 4.32 -4.55 6.37
CA ILE A 9 4.36 -5.76 5.56
C ILE A 9 5.78 -6.26 5.50
N SER A 10 6.00 -7.52 5.88
CA SER A 10 7.30 -8.15 5.79
C SER A 10 7.55 -8.57 4.36
N THR A 11 8.57 -8.01 3.75
CA THR A 11 8.95 -8.35 2.37
C THR A 11 10.37 -7.89 2.09
N GLU A 12 11.13 -8.74 1.40
CA GLU A 12 12.48 -8.40 0.98
C GLU A 12 12.46 -7.46 -0.21
N ALA A 13 11.34 -7.36 -0.90
CA ALA A 13 11.19 -6.54 -2.10
C ALA A 13 10.60 -5.15 -1.82
N SER A 14 10.76 -4.66 -0.59
CA SER A 14 10.12 -3.41 -0.16
C SER A 14 10.41 -2.22 -1.07
N LYS A 15 11.65 -2.05 -1.50
CA LYS A 15 12.01 -0.93 -2.36
C LYS A 15 11.38 -1.01 -3.75
N ILE A 16 11.33 -2.22 -4.30
CA ILE A 16 10.73 -2.44 -5.62
C ILE A 16 9.23 -2.19 -5.56
N ILE A 17 8.60 -2.70 -4.52
CA ILE A 17 7.16 -2.51 -4.31
C ILE A 17 6.85 -1.02 -4.13
N MET A 18 7.64 -0.32 -3.33
CA MET A 18 7.44 1.09 -3.09
C MET A 18 7.52 1.90 -4.38
N LYS A 19 8.53 1.63 -5.21
CA LYS A 19 8.69 2.31 -6.49
C LYS A 19 7.53 2.01 -7.43
N SER A 20 7.07 0.79 -7.47
CA SER A 20 5.94 0.39 -8.32
C SER A 20 4.67 1.11 -7.91
N LEU A 21 4.42 1.25 -6.61
CA LEU A 21 3.25 1.95 -6.11
C LEU A 21 3.32 3.45 -6.38
N GLU A 22 4.50 4.05 -6.35
CA GLU A 22 4.67 5.46 -6.68
C GLU A 22 4.30 5.74 -8.13
N VAL A 23 4.68 4.85 -9.03
CA VAL A 23 4.37 4.99 -10.45
C VAL A 23 2.87 4.87 -10.69
N ASP A 24 2.23 3.96 -9.97
CA ASP A 24 0.79 3.74 -10.08
C ASP A 24 0.00 4.66 -9.16
N ASN A 25 0.59 5.75 -8.75
CA ASN A 25 -0.05 6.67 -7.84
C ASN A 25 -1.25 7.32 -8.50
N VAL A 26 -2.37 6.70 -8.33
CA VAL A 26 -3.58 7.00 -9.05
C VAL A 26 -4.58 7.64 -8.10
N ASP A 27 -5.63 8.09 -8.65
CA ASP A 27 -6.84 8.65 -8.07
C ASP A 27 -7.08 8.34 -6.60
N LEU A 28 -6.44 9.09 -5.73
CA LEU A 28 -6.72 8.99 -4.31
C LEU A 28 -7.98 9.78 -3.97
N PRO A 29 -8.78 9.28 -3.04
CA PRO A 29 -9.90 10.07 -2.52
C PRO A 29 -9.43 11.42 -1.99
N ARG A 30 -10.32 12.38 -2.03
CA ARG A 30 -10.02 13.72 -1.57
C ARG A 30 -9.55 13.71 -0.12
N ASP A 31 -8.52 14.49 0.17
CA ASP A 31 -7.98 14.67 1.51
C ASP A 31 -7.33 13.42 2.11
N MET A 32 -7.18 12.36 1.34
CA MET A 32 -6.45 11.18 1.80
C MET A 32 -4.95 11.36 1.56
N GLN A 33 -4.16 11.04 2.56
CA GLN A 33 -2.71 11.08 2.47
C GLN A 33 -2.16 9.67 2.65
N ILE A 34 -1.26 9.30 1.75
CA ILE A 34 -0.62 7.99 1.80
C ILE A 34 0.89 8.19 1.84
N ASN A 35 1.54 7.55 2.79
CA ASN A 35 2.99 7.55 2.91
C ASN A 35 3.48 6.11 2.90
N LEU A 36 4.57 5.89 2.18
CA LEU A 36 5.21 4.57 2.11
C LEU A 36 6.64 4.71 2.60
N HIS A 37 7.04 3.78 3.44
CA HIS A 37 8.41 3.71 3.96
C HIS A 37 8.94 2.31 3.72
N SER A 38 10.10 2.22 3.10
CA SER A 38 10.74 0.93 2.90
C SER A 38 11.92 0.77 3.84
N ASP A 39 12.05 -0.43 4.39
CA ASP A 39 13.19 -0.85 5.17
C ASP A 39 13.75 -2.10 4.50
N LYS A 40 14.82 -2.66 5.05
CA LYS A 40 15.48 -3.82 4.43
C LYS A 40 14.54 -5.02 4.27
N GLU A 41 13.68 -5.24 5.23
CA GLU A 41 12.83 -6.41 5.27
C GLU A 41 11.35 -6.10 5.40
N SER A 42 10.99 -4.82 5.27
CA SER A 42 9.59 -4.45 5.46
C SER A 42 9.21 -3.21 4.68
N LEU A 43 7.93 -3.12 4.42
CA LEU A 43 7.30 -1.96 3.81
C LEU A 43 6.22 -1.49 4.76
N THR A 44 6.23 -0.22 5.11
CA THR A 44 5.20 0.37 5.97
C THR A 44 4.32 1.28 5.15
N LEU A 45 3.03 1.03 5.21
CA LEU A 45 2.01 1.84 4.55
C LEU A 45 1.28 2.64 5.62
N GLU A 46 1.27 3.95 5.48
CA GLU A 46 0.50 4.82 6.37
C GLU A 46 -0.55 5.55 5.56
N VAL A 47 -1.79 5.48 6.01
CA VAL A 47 -2.91 6.14 5.35
C VAL A 47 -3.63 7.01 6.36
N GLU A 48 -3.85 8.26 6.00
CA GLU A 48 -4.49 9.22 6.88
C GLU A 48 -5.62 9.93 6.11
N MET A 49 -6.75 10.07 6.76
CA MET A 49 -7.92 10.65 6.13
C MET A 49 -8.85 11.28 7.17
N PRO A 50 -9.40 12.47 6.90
CA PRO A 50 -10.44 13.02 7.77
C PRO A 50 -11.73 12.23 7.60
N ILE A 51 -12.39 11.97 8.71
CA ILE A 51 -13.67 11.23 8.72
C ILE A 51 -14.78 12.20 9.06
N LYS A 52 -15.64 12.48 8.11
CA LYS A 52 -16.78 13.37 8.26
C LYS A 52 -18.12 12.63 8.18
N ASP A 53 -18.09 11.44 7.60
CA ASP A 53 -19.27 10.65 7.27
C ASP A 53 -18.91 9.18 7.45
N PRO A 54 -19.84 8.30 7.89
CA PRO A 54 -19.56 6.87 7.99
C PRO A 54 -19.04 6.25 6.70
N ARG A 55 -19.40 6.80 5.54
CA ARG A 55 -18.91 6.31 4.26
C ARG A 55 -17.41 6.52 4.08
N ASP A 56 -16.85 7.51 4.77
CA ASP A 56 -15.42 7.76 4.71
C ASP A 56 -14.62 6.58 5.28
N VAL A 57 -15.17 5.92 6.30
CA VAL A 57 -14.53 4.73 6.89
C VAL A 57 -14.47 3.60 5.85
N LEU A 58 -15.55 3.42 5.09
CA LEU A 58 -15.58 2.41 4.04
C LEU A 58 -14.61 2.76 2.91
N THR A 59 -14.53 4.03 2.55
CA THR A 59 -13.59 4.50 1.54
C THR A 59 -12.16 4.22 1.96
N LEU A 60 -11.84 4.50 3.21
CA LEU A 60 -10.51 4.25 3.77
C LEU A 60 -10.17 2.76 3.72
N ARG A 61 -11.09 1.93 4.18
CA ARG A 61 -10.92 0.48 4.17
C ARG A 61 -10.70 -0.06 2.76
N ASN A 62 -11.57 0.35 1.83
CA ASN A 62 -11.49 -0.12 0.45
C ASN A 62 -10.18 0.28 -0.21
N THR A 63 -9.72 1.50 0.05
CA THR A 63 -8.46 1.98 -0.50
C THR A 63 -7.28 1.16 0.03
N ILE A 64 -7.27 0.89 1.33
CA ILE A 64 -6.22 0.08 1.93
C ILE A 64 -6.24 -1.33 1.34
N ASP A 65 -7.41 -1.93 1.20
CA ASP A 65 -7.55 -3.26 0.62
C ASP A 65 -7.01 -3.30 -0.81
N GLU A 66 -7.30 -2.29 -1.62
CA GLU A 66 -6.80 -2.21 -2.98
C GLU A 66 -5.27 -2.12 -3.01
N ILE A 67 -4.70 -1.29 -2.14
CA ILE A 67 -3.25 -1.14 -2.08
C ILE A 67 -2.60 -2.46 -1.66
N LEU A 68 -3.17 -3.13 -0.67
CA LEU A 68 -2.65 -4.42 -0.23
C LEU A 68 -2.74 -5.48 -1.32
N GLN A 69 -3.80 -5.48 -2.11
CA GLN A 69 -3.93 -6.37 -3.25
C GLN A 69 -2.85 -6.10 -4.30
N HIS A 70 -2.57 -4.83 -4.56
CA HIS A 70 -1.50 -4.44 -5.47
C HIS A 70 -0.14 -4.92 -4.97
N ILE A 71 0.12 -4.75 -3.69
CA ILE A 71 1.38 -5.19 -3.08
C ILE A 71 1.51 -6.71 -3.20
N ASN A 72 0.46 -7.45 -2.91
CA ASN A 72 0.46 -8.90 -3.04
C ASN A 72 0.72 -9.35 -4.48
N ALA A 73 0.10 -8.67 -5.44
CA ALA A 73 0.28 -9.01 -6.85
C ALA A 73 1.73 -8.78 -7.30
N ILE A 74 2.32 -7.67 -6.89
CA ILE A 74 3.72 -7.37 -7.20
C ILE A 74 4.64 -8.41 -6.57
N GLU A 75 4.43 -8.71 -5.31
CA GLU A 75 5.24 -9.68 -4.58
C GLU A 75 5.15 -11.07 -5.22
N LYS A 76 3.95 -11.48 -5.60
CA LYS A 76 3.73 -12.76 -6.24
C LYS A 76 4.44 -12.82 -7.60
N THR A 77 4.37 -11.75 -8.38
CA THR A 77 5.05 -11.67 -9.67
C THR A 77 6.55 -11.78 -9.50
N LEU A 78 7.10 -11.09 -8.51
CA LEU A 78 8.54 -11.16 -8.24
C LEU A 78 8.99 -12.56 -7.84
N LYS A 79 8.19 -13.27 -7.07
CA LYS A 79 8.48 -14.64 -6.69
C LYS A 79 8.46 -15.59 -7.90
N GLU A 80 7.51 -15.40 -8.80
CA GLU A 80 7.40 -16.21 -10.00
C GLU A 80 8.61 -15.99 -10.94
N VAL A 81 9.01 -14.73 -11.08
CA VAL A 81 10.21 -14.40 -11.87
C VAL A 81 11.44 -15.04 -11.25
N GLY A 82 11.57 -15.00 -9.92
CA GLY A 82 12.67 -15.64 -9.23
C GLY A 82 12.71 -17.12 -9.43
N LYS A 83 11.57 -17.78 -9.47
CA LYS A 83 11.47 -19.22 -9.71
C LYS A 83 11.83 -19.58 -11.13
N SER A 84 11.40 -18.79 -12.09
CA SER A 84 11.66 -19.11 -13.50
C SER A 84 13.09 -18.86 -13.90
N SER A 85 13.85 -18.12 -13.12
CA SER A 85 15.27 -17.87 -13.40
C SER A 85 16.19 -18.91 -12.77
N SER A 86 15.65 -19.84 -12.03
CA SER A 86 16.47 -20.89 -11.41
C SER A 86 16.43 -22.23 -12.23
#